data_5632587eda5a69b90761e5170c16fd5d
#
_entry.id   5632587eda5a69b90761e5170c16fd5d
#
_cell.length_a   1.000
_cell.length_b   1.000
_cell.length_c   1.000
_cell.angle_alpha   90.00
_cell.angle_beta   90.00
_cell.angle_gamma   90.00
#
_symmetry.space_group_name_H-M   'P 1'
#
loop_
_entity.id
_entity.type
_entity.pdbx_description
1 polymer ?
#
loop_
_entity_poly.entity_id
_entity_poly.type
_entity_poly.pdbx_seq_one_letter_code
_entity_poly.pdbx_strand_id
1 'polypeptide(L)'
;METETRYHPSAEQLALGSTIEESLLELLPLSRLHASHHEDAATWRSLEEIGVFGIGVSEESGGSGLGAVEEALIVMSLGRRLASAGVLATIGAALVRGTASANGRAAAAYRHGDRIILVEEPEASLVLLRDCESAALYDFRACRSKPLDHRLWLASLHEVAEAGEPLNRFDASRLARLRLMDAAALAGIADAALEASVAYAQTREQFGRPIGSFQAVKHHCANMAIATRCARDQTNFAAVALDEGRPDALMEVECAFLVAGSAALENAKLTIQLHGGMGFSDEADPHLFLKRAQLLIAIAGGLEAASGRIASIRQGRVTCR
;
A
#
# COMPACT_ATOMS: atom_id res chain seq x y z
N MET A 1 26.18 -24.47 -12.54
CA MET A 1 25.59 -24.39 -11.19
C MET A 1 24.19 -23.87 -11.41
N GLU A 2 23.17 -24.73 -11.36
CA GLU A 2 21.78 -24.28 -11.41
C GLU A 2 21.56 -23.44 -10.16
N THR A 3 21.31 -22.16 -10.33
CA THR A 3 20.89 -21.29 -9.24
C THR A 3 19.51 -21.77 -8.79
N GLU A 4 19.45 -22.29 -7.56
CA GLU A 4 18.18 -22.72 -6.95
C GLU A 4 17.19 -21.55 -6.99
N THR A 5 16.05 -21.74 -7.63
CA THR A 5 15.02 -20.69 -7.76
C THR A 5 14.45 -20.35 -6.38
N ARG A 6 14.65 -19.13 -5.95
CA ARG A 6 14.15 -18.65 -4.65
C ARG A 6 12.70 -18.21 -4.77
N TYR A 7 11.87 -18.58 -3.81
CA TYR A 7 10.43 -18.27 -3.78
C TYR A 7 10.03 -17.37 -2.61
N HIS A 8 10.92 -17.19 -1.63
CA HIS A 8 10.64 -16.46 -0.40
C HIS A 8 11.80 -15.54 -0.03
N PRO A 9 11.55 -14.47 0.75
CA PRO A 9 12.59 -13.66 1.36
C PRO A 9 13.58 -14.49 2.18
N SER A 10 14.84 -14.07 2.24
CA SER A 10 15.84 -14.68 3.12
C SER A 10 15.55 -14.39 4.59
N ALA A 11 16.20 -15.13 5.49
CA ALA A 11 16.08 -14.91 6.93
C ALA A 11 16.56 -13.49 7.34
N GLU A 12 17.59 -12.97 6.68
CA GLU A 12 18.14 -11.63 6.92
C GLU A 12 17.14 -10.54 6.49
N GLN A 13 16.51 -10.71 5.31
CA GLN A 13 15.47 -9.80 4.82
C GLN A 13 14.26 -9.76 5.76
N LEU A 14 13.81 -10.92 6.24
CA LEU A 14 12.72 -11.03 7.20
C LEU A 14 13.08 -10.38 8.55
N ALA A 15 14.32 -10.56 9.04
CA ALA A 15 14.79 -9.93 10.26
C ALA A 15 14.81 -8.39 10.15
N LEU A 16 15.29 -7.85 9.02
CA LEU A 16 15.24 -6.42 8.74
C LEU A 16 13.79 -5.89 8.74
N GLY A 17 12.90 -6.58 8.05
CA GLY A 17 11.48 -6.24 8.01
C GLY A 17 10.85 -6.18 9.41
N SER A 18 11.15 -7.17 10.26
CA SER A 18 10.64 -7.22 11.64
C SER A 18 11.17 -6.07 12.50
N THR A 19 12.44 -5.70 12.37
CA THR A 19 13.02 -4.58 13.12
C THR A 19 12.36 -3.25 12.76
N ILE A 20 12.10 -3.02 11.46
CA ILE A 20 11.43 -1.80 11.01
C ILE A 20 9.95 -1.82 11.42
N GLU A 21 9.30 -2.98 11.39
CA GLU A 21 7.92 -3.12 11.84
C GLU A 21 7.74 -2.71 13.31
N GLU A 22 8.65 -3.09 14.20
CA GLU A 22 8.65 -2.67 15.61
C GLU A 22 8.72 -1.14 15.73
N SER A 23 9.61 -0.50 14.98
CA SER A 23 9.72 0.96 14.95
C SER A 23 8.45 1.64 14.41
N LEU A 24 7.87 1.11 13.35
CA LEU A 24 6.64 1.65 12.76
C LEU A 24 5.40 1.44 13.65
N LEU A 25 5.39 0.41 14.50
CA LEU A 25 4.33 0.19 15.49
C LEU A 25 4.22 1.36 16.48
N GLU A 26 5.35 1.87 16.93
CA GLU A 26 5.42 3.00 17.86
C GLU A 26 5.13 4.34 17.14
N LEU A 27 5.68 4.54 15.95
CA LEU A 27 5.55 5.78 15.19
C LEU A 27 4.17 6.01 14.60
N LEU A 28 3.47 4.94 14.20
CA LEU A 28 2.19 5.00 13.49
C LEU A 28 1.07 4.25 14.23
N PRO A 29 0.71 4.63 15.47
CA PRO A 29 -0.43 4.02 16.15
C PRO A 29 -1.72 4.34 15.38
N LEU A 30 -2.66 3.38 15.27
CA LEU A 30 -3.92 3.57 14.53
C LEU A 30 -4.76 4.72 15.12
N SER A 31 -4.67 4.95 16.42
CA SER A 31 -5.38 6.04 17.10
C SER A 31 -5.12 7.43 16.53
N ARG A 32 -3.96 7.66 15.85
CA ARG A 32 -3.66 8.94 15.20
C ARG A 32 -4.69 9.29 14.12
N LEU A 33 -5.28 8.27 13.47
CA LEU A 33 -6.20 8.45 12.33
C LEU A 33 -7.56 9.03 12.73
N HIS A 34 -7.90 9.01 14.01
CA HIS A 34 -9.08 9.70 14.54
C HIS A 34 -8.88 11.22 14.65
N ALA A 35 -7.63 11.69 14.64
CA ALA A 35 -7.30 13.12 14.71
C ALA A 35 -6.88 13.70 13.35
N SER A 36 -6.16 12.92 12.53
CA SER A 36 -5.62 13.38 11.23
C SER A 36 -5.56 12.24 10.21
N HIS A 37 -5.66 12.58 8.93
CA HIS A 37 -5.59 11.63 7.82
C HIS A 37 -4.17 11.43 7.28
N HIS A 38 -3.23 12.25 7.72
CA HIS A 38 -1.83 12.24 7.32
C HIS A 38 -0.93 12.33 8.54
N GLU A 39 0.31 11.99 8.37
CA GLU A 39 1.36 12.07 9.36
C GLU A 39 1.72 13.52 9.64
N ASP A 40 1.85 13.88 10.90
CA ASP A 40 2.34 15.19 11.30
C ASP A 40 3.84 15.37 10.97
N ALA A 41 4.35 16.59 11.12
CA ALA A 41 5.74 16.91 10.78
C ALA A 41 6.76 16.15 11.63
N ALA A 42 6.42 15.77 12.86
CA ALA A 42 7.31 15.02 13.74
C ALA A 42 7.38 13.54 13.29
N THR A 43 6.24 12.91 13.10
CA THR A 43 6.13 11.55 12.57
C THR A 43 6.82 11.43 11.21
N TRP A 44 6.59 12.42 10.31
CA TRP A 44 7.24 12.44 9.00
C TRP A 44 8.76 12.46 9.09
N ARG A 45 9.32 13.31 9.99
CA ARG A 45 10.77 13.35 10.22
C ARG A 45 11.31 12.02 10.74
N SER A 46 10.61 11.38 11.67
CA SER A 46 11.01 10.08 12.18
C SER A 46 10.99 8.99 11.09
N LEU A 47 9.99 9.00 10.18
CA LEU A 47 9.97 8.10 9.01
C LEU A 47 11.17 8.35 8.08
N GLU A 48 11.58 9.60 7.94
CA GLU A 48 12.76 9.98 7.17
C GLU A 48 14.06 9.49 7.85
N GLU A 49 14.19 9.68 9.16
CA GLU A 49 15.37 9.26 9.94
C GLU A 49 15.58 7.75 9.90
N ILE A 50 14.52 6.93 9.87
CA ILE A 50 14.62 5.48 9.70
C ILE A 50 14.78 5.05 8.22
N GLY A 51 14.83 5.99 7.28
CA GLY A 51 15.15 5.75 5.88
C GLY A 51 14.01 5.25 5.00
N VAL A 52 12.75 5.33 5.46
CA VAL A 52 11.57 4.82 4.73
C VAL A 52 11.45 5.37 3.31
N PHE A 53 11.80 6.63 3.08
CA PHE A 53 11.66 7.26 1.76
C PHE A 53 12.78 6.94 0.78
N GLY A 54 13.87 6.34 1.25
CA GLY A 54 15.05 6.03 0.43
C GLY A 54 15.33 4.55 0.24
N ILE A 55 14.41 3.65 0.56
CA ILE A 55 14.62 2.19 0.61
C ILE A 55 15.24 1.68 -0.69
N GLY A 56 14.63 1.95 -1.82
CA GLY A 56 15.05 1.46 -3.14
C GLY A 56 15.97 2.41 -3.91
N VAL A 57 16.41 3.51 -3.29
CA VAL A 57 17.36 4.46 -3.89
C VAL A 57 18.78 4.02 -3.56
N SER A 58 19.71 4.18 -4.51
CA SER A 58 21.11 3.77 -4.31
C SER A 58 21.77 4.53 -3.15
N GLU A 59 22.75 3.91 -2.48
CA GLU A 59 23.53 4.53 -1.41
C GLU A 59 24.26 5.78 -1.88
N GLU A 60 24.77 5.79 -3.12
CA GLU A 60 25.42 6.96 -3.73
C GLU A 60 24.49 8.17 -3.83
N SER A 61 23.18 7.93 -3.92
CA SER A 61 22.13 8.95 -3.99
C SER A 61 21.44 9.21 -2.64
N GLY A 62 22.03 8.72 -1.55
CA GLY A 62 21.57 8.92 -0.19
C GLY A 62 20.45 7.98 0.27
N GLY A 63 20.20 6.89 -0.47
CA GLY A 63 19.25 5.85 -0.11
C GLY A 63 19.90 4.65 0.60
N SER A 64 19.11 3.59 0.76
CA SER A 64 19.55 2.34 1.42
C SER A 64 20.02 1.27 0.43
N GLY A 65 19.82 1.46 -0.88
CA GLY A 65 20.23 0.50 -1.91
C GLY A 65 19.54 -0.87 -1.84
N LEU A 66 18.40 -0.96 -1.14
CA LEU A 66 17.69 -2.23 -0.90
C LEU A 66 16.86 -2.65 -2.11
N GLY A 67 16.60 -3.95 -2.20
CA GLY A 67 15.85 -4.58 -3.26
C GLY A 67 14.32 -4.42 -3.13
N ALA A 68 13.62 -5.04 -4.07
CA ALA A 68 12.16 -5.07 -4.08
C ALA A 68 11.59 -5.89 -2.90
N VAL A 69 12.36 -6.88 -2.40
CA VAL A 69 11.95 -7.70 -1.26
C VAL A 69 11.87 -6.87 0.01
N GLU A 70 12.95 -6.16 0.36
CA GLU A 70 12.99 -5.32 1.57
C GLU A 70 11.98 -4.16 1.47
N GLU A 71 11.85 -3.55 0.28
CA GLU A 71 10.84 -2.53 0.04
C GLU A 71 9.43 -3.06 0.27
N ALA A 72 9.09 -4.24 -0.24
CA ALA A 72 7.78 -4.86 -0.03
C ALA A 72 7.52 -5.17 1.46
N LEU A 73 8.51 -5.68 2.20
CA LEU A 73 8.37 -5.96 3.63
C LEU A 73 8.11 -4.69 4.45
N ILE A 74 8.84 -3.62 4.16
CA ILE A 74 8.67 -2.33 4.84
C ILE A 74 7.31 -1.69 4.48
N VAL A 75 6.95 -1.71 3.20
CA VAL A 75 5.65 -1.18 2.74
C VAL A 75 4.48 -2.00 3.28
N MET A 76 4.64 -3.31 3.46
CA MET A 76 3.64 -4.14 4.13
C MET A 76 3.43 -3.71 5.58
N SER A 77 4.50 -3.40 6.31
CA SER A 77 4.42 -2.85 7.68
C SER A 77 3.78 -1.46 7.71
N LEU A 78 4.07 -0.59 6.74
CA LEU A 78 3.35 0.68 6.56
C LEU A 78 1.86 0.46 6.30
N GLY A 79 1.50 -0.51 5.49
CA GLY A 79 0.11 -0.92 5.24
C GLY A 79 -0.62 -1.37 6.50
N ARG A 80 0.03 -2.18 7.36
CA ARG A 80 -0.51 -2.58 8.68
C ARG A 80 -0.84 -1.38 9.56
N ARG A 81 -0.11 -0.29 9.43
CA ARG A 81 -0.29 0.96 10.18
C ARG A 81 -1.18 1.97 9.46
N LEU A 82 -1.75 1.63 8.32
CA LEU A 82 -2.56 2.52 7.48
C LEU A 82 -1.85 3.85 7.18
N ALA A 83 -0.56 3.79 6.84
CA ALA A 83 0.20 4.97 6.43
C ALA A 83 -0.53 5.76 5.34
N SER A 84 -0.35 7.08 5.30
CA SER A 84 -1.06 7.93 4.34
C SER A 84 -0.68 7.61 2.88
N ALA A 85 -1.54 7.99 1.96
CA ALA A 85 -1.24 7.91 0.53
C ALA A 85 -0.02 8.77 0.16
N GLY A 86 0.23 9.86 0.89
CA GLY A 86 1.39 10.73 0.73
C GLY A 86 2.70 10.04 1.07
N VAL A 87 2.75 9.23 2.15
CA VAL A 87 3.93 8.42 2.49
C VAL A 87 4.27 7.47 1.34
N LEU A 88 3.30 6.71 0.84
CA LEU A 88 3.52 5.76 -0.27
C LEU A 88 3.88 6.49 -1.57
N ALA A 89 3.24 7.62 -1.86
CA ALA A 89 3.56 8.43 -3.04
C ALA A 89 4.99 9.00 -2.97
N THR A 90 5.46 9.36 -1.78
CA THR A 90 6.83 9.88 -1.60
C THR A 90 7.88 8.80 -1.80
N ILE A 91 7.65 7.57 -1.33
CA ILE A 91 8.52 6.42 -1.64
C ILE A 91 8.56 6.20 -3.16
N GLY A 92 7.41 6.18 -3.83
CA GLY A 92 7.33 6.05 -5.29
C GLY A 92 8.03 7.19 -6.03
N ALA A 93 7.90 8.44 -5.56
CA ALA A 93 8.58 9.59 -6.15
C ALA A 93 10.12 9.48 -6.02
N ALA A 94 10.63 8.98 -4.89
CA ALA A 94 12.06 8.75 -4.69
C ALA A 94 12.63 7.73 -5.68
N LEU A 95 11.90 6.65 -5.97
CA LEU A 95 12.28 5.64 -6.95
C LEU A 95 12.51 6.22 -8.36
N VAL A 96 11.64 7.12 -8.84
CA VAL A 96 11.76 7.67 -10.19
C VAL A 96 12.78 8.80 -10.26
N ARG A 97 12.95 9.55 -9.17
CA ARG A 97 13.96 10.59 -9.08
C ARG A 97 15.37 10.03 -8.90
N GLY A 98 15.49 8.82 -8.35
CA GLY A 98 16.77 8.20 -8.01
C GLY A 98 17.49 8.95 -6.87
N THR A 99 16.76 9.62 -5.96
CA THR A 99 17.33 10.34 -4.83
C THR A 99 16.41 10.23 -3.63
N ALA A 100 16.99 9.92 -2.48
CA ALA A 100 16.32 9.87 -1.19
C ALA A 100 16.16 11.25 -0.53
N SER A 101 16.55 12.32 -1.24
CA SER A 101 16.51 13.68 -0.67
C SER A 101 15.11 14.04 -0.20
N ALA A 102 15.02 14.46 1.04
CA ALA A 102 13.85 14.94 1.77
C ALA A 102 13.13 16.14 1.12
N ASN A 103 13.66 16.71 0.08
CA ASN A 103 13.12 17.91 -0.55
C ASN A 103 11.91 17.61 -1.45
N GLY A 104 10.89 16.95 -0.89
CA GLY A 104 9.63 16.90 -1.56
C GLY A 104 8.71 15.76 -1.18
N ARG A 105 7.81 16.02 -0.23
CA ARG A 105 6.64 15.17 -0.05
C ARG A 105 5.87 15.11 -1.37
N ALA A 106 5.36 13.93 -1.69
CA ALA A 106 4.54 13.74 -2.88
C ALA A 106 3.08 13.47 -2.48
N ALA A 107 2.18 14.25 -3.05
CA ALA A 107 0.76 13.94 -3.02
C ALA A 107 0.46 12.83 -4.04
N ALA A 108 -0.40 11.87 -3.68
CA ALA A 108 -0.89 10.88 -4.61
C ALA A 108 -2.00 11.47 -5.49
N ALA A 109 -1.98 11.18 -6.78
CA ALA A 109 -3.08 11.50 -7.69
C ALA A 109 -3.38 10.31 -8.60
N TYR A 110 -4.64 10.19 -9.02
CA TYR A 110 -5.05 9.09 -9.91
C TYR A 110 -6.10 9.53 -10.90
N ARG A 111 -6.13 8.87 -12.05
CA ARG A 111 -7.16 9.08 -13.05
C ARG A 111 -8.40 8.24 -12.75
N HIS A 112 -9.55 8.89 -12.77
CA HIS A 112 -10.85 8.26 -12.63
C HIS A 112 -11.78 8.74 -13.75
N GLY A 113 -11.93 7.95 -14.78
CA GLY A 113 -12.52 8.38 -16.04
C GLY A 113 -11.73 9.55 -16.64
N ASP A 114 -12.42 10.62 -17.00
CA ASP A 114 -11.79 11.84 -17.55
C ASP A 114 -11.24 12.81 -16.48
N ARG A 115 -11.45 12.48 -15.19
CA ARG A 115 -11.05 13.33 -14.07
C ARG A 115 -9.73 12.85 -13.47
N ILE A 116 -8.94 13.81 -12.98
CA ILE A 116 -7.77 13.54 -12.14
C ILE A 116 -8.14 13.91 -10.71
N ILE A 117 -8.01 12.95 -9.82
CA ILE A 117 -8.28 13.10 -8.38
C ILE A 117 -6.95 13.15 -7.65
N LEU A 118 -6.72 14.23 -6.91
CA LEU A 118 -5.57 14.42 -6.03
C LEU A 118 -5.99 14.10 -4.60
N VAL A 119 -5.20 13.31 -3.91
CA VAL A 119 -5.30 13.07 -2.47
C VAL A 119 -4.44 14.11 -1.77
N GLU A 120 -5.05 14.93 -0.93
CA GLU A 120 -4.35 15.98 -0.20
C GLU A 120 -3.20 15.42 0.62
N GLU A 121 -2.03 16.04 0.50
CA GLU A 121 -0.87 15.82 1.36
C GLU A 121 -0.30 17.17 1.76
N PRO A 122 -0.30 17.51 3.06
CA PRO A 122 0.29 18.75 3.56
C PRO A 122 1.76 18.85 3.18
N GLU A 123 2.18 20.06 2.83
CA GLU A 123 3.58 20.35 2.45
C GLU A 123 4.07 19.59 1.20
N ALA A 124 3.16 19.02 0.39
CA ALA A 124 3.54 18.38 -0.86
C ALA A 124 4.19 19.40 -1.82
N SER A 125 5.33 19.04 -2.40
CA SER A 125 5.99 19.77 -3.48
C SER A 125 5.90 19.04 -4.80
N LEU A 126 5.51 17.76 -4.77
CA LEU A 126 5.39 16.87 -5.92
C LEU A 126 4.00 16.24 -5.97
N VAL A 127 3.59 15.82 -7.16
CA VAL A 127 2.40 15.01 -7.38
C VAL A 127 2.79 13.76 -8.16
N LEU A 128 2.53 12.60 -7.57
CA LEU A 128 2.63 11.31 -8.25
C LEU A 128 1.27 10.97 -8.86
N LEU A 129 1.11 11.29 -10.16
CA LEU A 129 -0.09 10.96 -10.91
C LEU A 129 0.01 9.58 -11.53
N ARG A 130 -1.01 8.78 -11.31
CA ARG A 130 -1.13 7.41 -11.81
C ARG A 130 -2.39 7.19 -12.62
N ASP A 131 -2.29 6.34 -13.61
CA ASP A 131 -3.43 5.69 -14.26
C ASP A 131 -3.25 4.17 -14.27
N CYS A 132 -4.13 3.45 -14.96
CA CYS A 132 -4.06 1.98 -14.98
C CYS A 132 -2.81 1.41 -15.68
N GLU A 133 -2.09 2.19 -16.51
CA GLU A 133 -0.96 1.71 -17.32
C GLU A 133 0.32 2.54 -17.14
N SER A 134 0.23 3.73 -16.57
CA SER A 134 1.35 4.64 -16.45
C SER A 134 1.40 5.38 -15.11
N ALA A 135 2.57 5.96 -14.81
CA ALA A 135 2.75 6.89 -13.72
C ALA A 135 3.75 7.99 -14.11
N ALA A 136 3.53 9.18 -13.58
CA ALA A 136 4.42 10.32 -13.81
C ALA A 136 4.44 11.26 -12.60
N LEU A 137 5.55 11.95 -12.44
CA LEU A 137 5.79 12.90 -11.38
C LEU A 137 5.67 14.33 -11.91
N TYR A 138 4.97 15.19 -11.18
CA TYR A 138 4.72 16.58 -11.53
C TYR A 138 5.15 17.50 -10.40
N ASP A 139 5.43 18.77 -10.72
CA ASP A 139 5.56 19.84 -9.73
C ASP A 139 4.17 20.17 -9.15
N PHE A 140 4.03 20.11 -7.83
CA PHE A 140 2.76 20.43 -7.18
C PHE A 140 2.27 21.84 -7.50
N ARG A 141 3.20 22.82 -7.67
CA ARG A 141 2.87 24.22 -8.00
C ARG A 141 2.28 24.38 -9.40
N ALA A 142 2.56 23.45 -10.30
CA ALA A 142 1.96 23.43 -11.64
C ALA A 142 0.56 22.82 -11.66
N CYS A 143 0.16 22.11 -10.59
CA CYS A 143 -1.13 21.47 -10.48
C CYS A 143 -2.17 22.44 -9.94
N ARG A 144 -3.14 22.80 -10.79
CA ARG A 144 -4.31 23.58 -10.35
C ARG A 144 -5.43 22.65 -9.93
N SER A 145 -5.77 22.69 -8.67
CA SER A 145 -6.82 21.83 -8.11
C SER A 145 -7.88 22.61 -7.36
N LYS A 146 -9.07 22.03 -7.23
CA LYS A 146 -10.17 22.53 -6.41
C LYS A 146 -10.64 21.43 -5.46
N PRO A 147 -11.00 21.74 -4.20
CA PRO A 147 -11.56 20.76 -3.28
C PRO A 147 -12.82 20.12 -3.86
N LEU A 148 -12.99 18.81 -3.59
CA LEU A 148 -14.23 18.11 -3.82
C LEU A 148 -15.10 18.18 -2.56
N ASP A 149 -16.43 18.26 -2.73
CA ASP A 149 -17.39 18.30 -1.61
C ASP A 149 -17.45 17.00 -0.82
N HIS A 150 -16.77 15.96 -1.30
CA HIS A 150 -16.70 14.64 -0.67
C HIS A 150 -15.39 14.51 0.12
N ARG A 151 -15.53 14.33 1.43
CA ARG A 151 -14.41 13.96 2.30
C ARG A 151 -14.51 12.47 2.60
N LEU A 152 -13.50 11.72 2.20
CA LEU A 152 -13.26 10.41 2.76
C LEU A 152 -12.64 10.58 4.13
N TRP A 153 -13.00 9.72 5.08
CA TRP A 153 -12.50 9.83 6.46
C TRP A 153 -10.96 9.80 6.57
N LEU A 154 -10.29 9.13 5.63
CA LEU A 154 -8.82 9.02 5.60
C LEU A 154 -8.17 9.83 4.47
N ALA A 155 -8.88 10.75 3.85
CA ALA A 155 -8.33 11.60 2.79
C ALA A 155 -9.24 12.80 2.53
N SER A 156 -8.65 13.96 2.23
CA SER A 156 -9.30 15.06 1.55
C SER A 156 -8.97 14.96 0.06
N LEU A 157 -9.98 15.08 -0.80
CA LEU A 157 -9.82 14.92 -2.23
C LEU A 157 -9.99 16.23 -2.95
N HIS A 158 -9.21 16.42 -4.01
CA HIS A 158 -9.27 17.56 -4.92
C HIS A 158 -9.42 17.09 -6.36
N GLU A 159 -10.10 17.84 -7.19
CA GLU A 159 -10.11 17.63 -8.63
C GLU A 159 -9.03 18.49 -9.28
N VAL A 160 -8.13 17.89 -10.05
CA VAL A 160 -7.07 18.58 -10.77
C VAL A 160 -7.61 19.00 -12.14
N ALA A 161 -7.65 20.30 -12.37
CA ALA A 161 -8.06 20.86 -13.67
C ALA A 161 -6.89 20.88 -14.67
N GLU A 162 -5.65 21.09 -14.17
CA GLU A 162 -4.44 21.19 -14.97
C GLU A 162 -3.27 20.62 -14.15
N ALA A 163 -2.48 19.73 -14.72
CA ALA A 163 -1.34 19.08 -14.05
C ALA A 163 0.03 19.62 -14.49
N GLY A 164 0.10 20.42 -15.55
CA GLY A 164 1.35 20.88 -16.15
C GLY A 164 2.10 19.78 -16.92
N GLU A 165 3.39 20.01 -17.17
CA GLU A 165 4.25 19.02 -17.81
C GLU A 165 4.88 18.08 -16.79
N PRO A 166 5.02 16.78 -17.08
CA PRO A 166 5.65 15.83 -16.17
C PRO A 166 7.15 16.11 -16.02
N LEU A 167 7.61 16.11 -14.79
CA LEU A 167 9.05 16.16 -14.46
C LEU A 167 9.76 14.87 -14.84
N ASN A 168 9.12 13.73 -14.51
CA ASN A 168 9.64 12.39 -14.77
C ASN A 168 8.49 11.45 -15.12
N ARG A 169 8.77 10.42 -15.94
CA ARG A 169 7.86 9.31 -16.22
C ARG A 169 8.46 8.01 -15.71
N PHE A 170 7.58 7.13 -15.24
CA PHE A 170 7.99 5.79 -14.83
C PHE A 170 8.21 4.91 -16.06
N ASP A 171 9.36 4.25 -16.12
CA ASP A 171 9.59 3.11 -17.01
C ASP A 171 8.87 1.85 -16.49
N ALA A 172 8.87 0.79 -17.27
CA ALA A 172 8.17 -0.44 -16.96
C ALA A 172 8.68 -1.08 -15.63
N SER A 173 9.99 -1.01 -15.37
CA SER A 173 10.60 -1.58 -14.15
C SER A 173 10.16 -0.83 -12.91
N ARG A 174 10.26 0.51 -12.93
CA ARG A 174 9.81 1.36 -11.80
C ARG A 174 8.31 1.27 -11.59
N LEU A 175 7.53 1.15 -12.67
CA LEU A 175 6.09 0.97 -12.58
C LEU A 175 5.73 -0.38 -11.93
N ALA A 176 6.47 -1.45 -12.24
CA ALA A 176 6.31 -2.76 -11.59
C ALA A 176 6.61 -2.68 -10.09
N ARG A 177 7.69 -1.99 -9.69
CA ARG A 177 8.00 -1.77 -8.26
C ARG A 177 6.89 -0.98 -7.57
N LEU A 178 6.38 0.08 -8.20
CA LEU A 178 5.28 0.87 -7.65
C LEU A 178 4.02 0.02 -7.42
N ARG A 179 3.68 -0.89 -8.35
CA ARG A 179 2.56 -1.83 -8.21
C ARG A 179 2.81 -2.89 -7.14
N LEU A 180 4.06 -3.34 -7.00
CA LEU A 180 4.43 -4.24 -5.89
C LEU A 180 4.23 -3.55 -4.53
N MET A 181 4.57 -2.27 -4.41
CA MET A 181 4.30 -1.48 -3.20
C MET A 181 2.80 -1.41 -2.87
N ASP A 182 1.94 -1.24 -3.89
CA ASP A 182 0.49 -1.29 -3.68
C ASP A 182 0.03 -2.64 -3.13
N ALA A 183 0.53 -3.74 -3.73
CA ALA A 183 0.25 -5.09 -3.26
C ALA A 183 0.71 -5.29 -1.82
N ALA A 184 1.92 -4.84 -1.48
CA ALA A 184 2.49 -4.94 -0.15
C ALA A 184 1.67 -4.15 0.89
N ALA A 185 1.31 -2.89 0.59
CA ALA A 185 0.47 -2.10 1.48
C ALA A 185 -0.90 -2.76 1.72
N LEU A 186 -1.53 -3.29 0.67
CA LEU A 186 -2.81 -3.98 0.76
C LEU A 186 -2.70 -5.30 1.54
N ALA A 187 -1.63 -6.08 1.36
CA ALA A 187 -1.36 -7.28 2.16
C ALA A 187 -1.20 -6.95 3.65
N GLY A 188 -0.53 -5.82 3.97
CA GLY A 188 -0.44 -5.31 5.32
C GLY A 188 -1.79 -4.90 5.91
N ILE A 189 -2.66 -4.25 5.14
CA ILE A 189 -4.02 -3.91 5.57
C ILE A 189 -4.83 -5.18 5.87
N ALA A 190 -4.73 -6.21 5.01
CA ALA A 190 -5.43 -7.49 5.22
C ALA A 190 -5.01 -8.17 6.52
N ASP A 191 -3.71 -8.10 6.85
CA ASP A 191 -3.13 -8.68 8.06
C ASP A 191 -3.58 -7.92 9.31
N ALA A 192 -3.54 -6.59 9.33
CA ALA A 192 -4.00 -5.78 10.45
C ALA A 192 -5.52 -5.92 10.70
N ALA A 193 -6.31 -6.03 9.64
CA ALA A 193 -7.75 -6.29 9.75
C ALA A 193 -8.06 -7.66 10.38
N LEU A 194 -7.28 -8.70 10.02
CA LEU A 194 -7.35 -10.01 10.65
C LEU A 194 -6.99 -9.94 12.13
N GLU A 195 -5.87 -9.30 12.48
CA GLU A 195 -5.40 -9.15 13.86
C GLU A 195 -6.46 -8.46 14.72
N ALA A 196 -7.01 -7.34 14.26
CA ALA A 196 -8.07 -6.62 14.95
C ALA A 196 -9.33 -7.48 15.16
N SER A 197 -9.71 -8.27 14.15
CA SER A 197 -10.86 -9.17 14.22
C SER A 197 -10.67 -10.29 15.24
N VAL A 198 -9.49 -10.90 15.25
CA VAL A 198 -9.15 -11.97 16.20
C VAL A 198 -9.10 -11.44 17.63
N ALA A 199 -8.45 -10.31 17.85
CA ALA A 199 -8.38 -9.67 19.17
C ALA A 199 -9.78 -9.33 19.71
N TYR A 200 -10.62 -8.73 18.87
CA TYR A 200 -12.00 -8.43 19.25
C TYR A 200 -12.82 -9.69 19.53
N ALA A 201 -12.70 -10.73 18.70
CA ALA A 201 -13.41 -11.98 18.88
C ALA A 201 -13.04 -12.72 20.19
N GLN A 202 -11.81 -12.53 20.68
CA GLN A 202 -11.34 -13.11 21.94
C GLN A 202 -11.85 -12.35 23.17
N THR A 203 -12.08 -11.05 23.06
CA THR A 203 -12.43 -10.19 24.21
C THR A 203 -13.90 -9.84 24.28
N ARG A 204 -14.61 -9.73 23.15
CA ARG A 204 -16.03 -9.39 23.11
C ARG A 204 -16.90 -10.56 23.53
N GLU A 205 -17.71 -10.36 24.55
CA GLU A 205 -18.66 -11.38 25.05
C GLU A 205 -20.09 -11.11 24.58
N GLN A 206 -20.76 -12.17 24.14
CA GLN A 206 -22.19 -12.23 23.89
C GLN A 206 -22.73 -13.63 24.25
N PHE A 207 -23.95 -13.71 24.73
CA PHE A 207 -24.55 -14.96 25.17
C PHE A 207 -23.71 -15.69 26.25
N GLY A 208 -23.06 -14.92 27.13
CA GLY A 208 -22.28 -15.42 28.27
C GLY A 208 -20.91 -16.03 27.92
N ARG A 209 -20.36 -15.74 26.73
CA ARG A 209 -19.03 -16.21 26.30
C ARG A 209 -18.43 -15.32 25.21
N PRO A 210 -17.09 -15.38 25.01
CA PRO A 210 -16.44 -14.68 23.91
C PRO A 210 -17.04 -15.06 22.55
N ILE A 211 -17.24 -14.07 21.66
CA ILE A 211 -17.82 -14.32 20.33
C ILE A 211 -16.96 -15.25 19.47
N GLY A 212 -15.64 -15.28 19.68
CA GLY A 212 -14.71 -16.21 19.04
C GLY A 212 -14.97 -17.70 19.41
N SER A 213 -15.80 -17.99 20.41
CA SER A 213 -16.21 -19.36 20.72
C SER A 213 -17.24 -19.93 19.72
N PHE A 214 -17.95 -19.06 18.97
CA PHE A 214 -18.95 -19.47 17.97
C PHE A 214 -18.30 -19.91 16.66
N GLN A 215 -18.78 -21.01 16.08
CA GLN A 215 -18.18 -21.58 14.86
C GLN A 215 -18.22 -20.61 13.66
N ALA A 216 -19.31 -19.85 13.50
CA ALA A 216 -19.41 -18.87 12.42
C ALA A 216 -18.28 -17.81 12.50
N VAL A 217 -17.98 -17.30 13.71
CA VAL A 217 -16.89 -16.33 13.92
C VAL A 217 -15.52 -16.97 13.64
N LYS A 218 -15.31 -18.21 14.12
CA LYS A 218 -14.08 -18.96 13.85
C LYS A 218 -13.85 -19.17 12.35
N HIS A 219 -14.90 -19.50 11.60
CA HIS A 219 -14.79 -19.67 10.15
C HIS A 219 -14.45 -18.36 9.44
N HIS A 220 -15.03 -17.24 9.86
CA HIS A 220 -14.65 -15.93 9.32
C HIS A 220 -13.17 -15.63 9.58
N CYS A 221 -12.70 -15.75 10.82
CA CYS A 221 -11.29 -15.52 11.15
C CYS A 221 -10.34 -16.48 10.39
N ALA A 222 -10.73 -17.75 10.22
CA ALA A 222 -9.93 -18.73 9.46
C ALA A 222 -9.85 -18.35 7.97
N ASN A 223 -10.96 -17.93 7.35
CA ASN A 223 -10.96 -17.47 5.96
C ASN A 223 -10.13 -16.20 5.78
N MET A 224 -10.22 -15.25 6.72
CA MET A 224 -9.38 -14.05 6.73
C MET A 224 -7.89 -14.42 6.82
N ALA A 225 -7.53 -15.38 7.68
CA ALA A 225 -6.15 -15.85 7.83
C ALA A 225 -5.61 -16.49 6.54
N ILE A 226 -6.42 -17.30 5.85
CA ILE A 226 -6.07 -17.90 4.55
C ILE A 226 -5.84 -16.79 3.51
N ALA A 227 -6.77 -15.84 3.40
CA ALA A 227 -6.66 -14.73 2.44
C ALA A 227 -5.42 -13.87 2.71
N THR A 228 -5.15 -13.53 3.98
CA THR A 228 -3.95 -12.80 4.40
C THR A 228 -2.68 -13.56 4.04
N ARG A 229 -2.64 -14.86 4.32
CA ARG A 229 -1.47 -15.68 4.00
C ARG A 229 -1.21 -15.73 2.50
N CYS A 230 -2.24 -15.96 1.68
CA CYS A 230 -2.12 -15.94 0.22
C CYS A 230 -1.62 -14.58 -0.28
N ALA A 231 -2.16 -13.48 0.24
CA ALA A 231 -1.74 -12.12 -0.14
C ALA A 231 -0.26 -11.88 0.17
N ARG A 232 0.19 -12.25 1.37
CA ARG A 232 1.58 -12.06 1.78
C ARG A 232 2.54 -12.93 0.99
N ASP A 233 2.22 -14.22 0.82
CA ASP A 233 3.10 -15.15 0.11
C ASP A 233 3.21 -14.77 -1.37
N GLN A 234 2.11 -14.38 -2.04
CA GLN A 234 2.14 -13.94 -3.42
C GLN A 234 2.92 -12.61 -3.57
N THR A 235 2.78 -11.67 -2.63
CA THR A 235 3.55 -10.42 -2.63
C THR A 235 5.05 -10.68 -2.46
N ASN A 236 5.43 -11.53 -1.52
CA ASN A 236 6.83 -11.92 -1.31
C ASN A 236 7.41 -12.63 -2.55
N PHE A 237 6.64 -13.50 -3.18
CA PHE A 237 7.06 -14.19 -4.39
C PHE A 237 7.29 -13.22 -5.56
N ALA A 238 6.36 -12.26 -5.75
CA ALA A 238 6.49 -11.21 -6.76
C ALA A 238 7.71 -10.32 -6.53
N ALA A 239 8.01 -9.99 -5.27
CA ALA A 239 9.18 -9.21 -4.89
C ALA A 239 10.49 -9.93 -5.23
N VAL A 240 10.59 -11.22 -4.87
CA VAL A 240 11.74 -12.06 -5.22
C VAL A 240 11.87 -12.19 -6.74
N ALA A 241 10.77 -12.37 -7.47
CA ALA A 241 10.80 -12.46 -8.93
C ALA A 241 11.32 -11.18 -9.59
N LEU A 242 10.99 -10.01 -9.04
CA LEU A 242 11.53 -8.71 -9.52
C LEU A 242 13.03 -8.60 -9.24
N ASP A 243 13.50 -8.94 -8.04
CA ASP A 243 14.93 -8.85 -7.67
C ASP A 243 15.80 -9.82 -8.48
N GLU A 244 15.25 -11.00 -8.82
CA GLU A 244 15.93 -11.99 -9.67
C GLU A 244 15.81 -11.68 -11.17
N GLY A 245 15.08 -10.64 -11.57
CA GLY A 245 14.86 -10.28 -12.97
C GLY A 245 14.14 -11.37 -13.77
N ARG A 246 13.23 -12.09 -13.15
CA ARG A 246 12.52 -13.23 -13.76
C ARG A 246 11.61 -12.76 -14.91
N PRO A 247 11.46 -13.57 -15.96
CA PRO A 247 10.61 -13.19 -17.10
C PRO A 247 9.12 -13.13 -16.76
N ASP A 248 8.67 -13.77 -15.70
CA ASP A 248 7.30 -13.77 -15.19
C ASP A 248 7.04 -12.68 -14.13
N ALA A 249 8.05 -11.93 -13.70
CA ALA A 249 7.96 -10.97 -12.59
C ALA A 249 6.81 -9.97 -12.71
N LEU A 250 6.55 -9.42 -13.91
CA LEU A 250 5.43 -8.50 -14.11
C LEU A 250 4.07 -9.16 -13.89
N MET A 251 3.92 -10.40 -14.33
CA MET A 251 2.69 -11.16 -14.11
C MET A 251 2.50 -11.43 -12.61
N GLU A 252 3.55 -11.82 -11.91
CA GLU A 252 3.51 -12.10 -10.47
C GLU A 252 3.16 -10.84 -9.66
N VAL A 253 3.65 -9.68 -10.06
CA VAL A 253 3.28 -8.38 -9.44
C VAL A 253 1.80 -8.06 -9.62
N GLU A 254 1.24 -8.25 -10.83
CA GLU A 254 -0.19 -8.04 -11.07
C GLU A 254 -1.05 -9.04 -10.29
N CYS A 255 -0.62 -10.30 -10.21
CA CYS A 255 -1.27 -11.31 -9.39
C CYS A 255 -1.23 -10.94 -7.89
N ALA A 256 -0.08 -10.44 -7.41
CA ALA A 256 0.06 -9.99 -6.03
C ALA A 256 -0.90 -8.85 -5.70
N PHE A 257 -1.00 -7.84 -6.59
CA PHE A 257 -1.93 -6.73 -6.41
C PHE A 257 -3.39 -7.19 -6.38
N LEU A 258 -3.78 -8.11 -7.28
CA LEU A 258 -5.15 -8.65 -7.33
C LEU A 258 -5.49 -9.45 -6.07
N VAL A 259 -4.59 -10.34 -5.62
CA VAL A 259 -4.79 -11.18 -4.44
C VAL A 259 -4.80 -10.34 -3.18
N ALA A 260 -3.82 -9.42 -3.00
CA ALA A 260 -3.73 -8.58 -1.83
C ALA A 260 -4.89 -7.58 -1.72
N GLY A 261 -5.30 -6.98 -2.85
CA GLY A 261 -6.43 -6.07 -2.88
C GLY A 261 -7.75 -6.74 -2.54
N SER A 262 -7.98 -7.95 -3.07
CA SER A 262 -9.16 -8.76 -2.73
C SER A 262 -9.17 -9.13 -1.25
N ALA A 263 -8.03 -9.58 -0.71
CA ALA A 263 -7.88 -9.94 0.69
C ALA A 263 -8.11 -8.73 1.62
N ALA A 264 -7.53 -7.56 1.28
CA ALA A 264 -7.71 -6.34 2.06
C ALA A 264 -9.18 -5.90 2.13
N LEU A 265 -9.89 -5.90 1.00
CA LEU A 265 -11.32 -5.53 0.97
C LEU A 265 -12.19 -6.51 1.75
N GLU A 266 -12.02 -7.81 1.53
CA GLU A 266 -12.84 -8.82 2.20
C GLU A 266 -12.56 -8.88 3.70
N ASN A 267 -11.29 -8.85 4.11
CA ASN A 267 -10.93 -8.83 5.53
C ASN A 267 -11.46 -7.55 6.21
N ALA A 268 -11.32 -6.39 5.59
CA ALA A 268 -11.84 -5.14 6.14
C ALA A 268 -13.37 -5.15 6.30
N LYS A 269 -14.12 -5.68 5.34
CA LYS A 269 -15.58 -5.87 5.44
C LYS A 269 -15.95 -6.81 6.59
N LEU A 270 -15.25 -7.95 6.69
CA LEU A 270 -15.47 -8.91 7.78
C LEU A 270 -15.10 -8.33 9.14
N THR A 271 -14.05 -7.50 9.23
CA THR A 271 -13.71 -6.78 10.47
C THR A 271 -14.86 -5.88 10.91
N ILE A 272 -15.44 -5.09 10.02
CA ILE A 272 -16.63 -4.28 10.32
C ILE A 272 -17.79 -5.18 10.78
N GLN A 273 -18.05 -6.25 10.06
CA GLN A 273 -19.15 -7.19 10.37
C GLN A 273 -18.98 -7.83 11.76
N LEU A 274 -17.77 -8.28 12.11
CA LEU A 274 -17.48 -8.92 13.40
C LEU A 274 -17.60 -7.95 14.57
N HIS A 275 -17.28 -6.66 14.36
CA HIS A 275 -17.44 -5.63 15.39
C HIS A 275 -18.91 -5.15 15.54
N GLY A 276 -19.79 -5.54 14.61
CA GLY A 276 -21.20 -5.14 14.64
C GLY A 276 -21.39 -3.62 14.59
N GLY A 277 -22.26 -3.05 15.41
CA GLY A 277 -22.51 -1.61 15.45
C GLY A 277 -21.25 -0.76 15.70
N MET A 278 -20.33 -1.26 16.51
CA MET A 278 -19.04 -0.59 16.76
C MET A 278 -18.17 -0.50 15.49
N GLY A 279 -18.30 -1.43 14.55
CA GLY A 279 -17.53 -1.44 13.31
C GLY A 279 -17.77 -0.24 12.38
N PHE A 280 -18.90 0.47 12.58
CA PHE A 280 -19.26 1.68 11.84
C PHE A 280 -19.11 2.97 12.66
N SER A 281 -18.76 2.87 13.95
CA SER A 281 -18.54 4.04 14.80
C SER A 281 -17.27 4.76 14.41
N ASP A 282 -17.29 6.09 14.37
CA ASP A 282 -16.12 6.91 14.13
C ASP A 282 -15.04 6.79 15.23
N GLU A 283 -15.43 6.25 16.39
CA GLU A 283 -14.55 6.03 17.53
C GLU A 283 -13.75 4.72 17.45
N ALA A 284 -14.07 3.85 16.48
CA ALA A 284 -13.47 2.53 16.32
C ALA A 284 -12.72 2.37 15.00
N ASP A 285 -11.67 1.55 14.99
CA ASP A 285 -10.77 1.38 13.85
C ASP A 285 -11.30 0.55 12.65
N PRO A 286 -12.29 -0.36 12.76
CA PRO A 286 -12.63 -1.31 11.71
C PRO A 286 -12.91 -0.68 10.34
N HIS A 287 -13.63 0.45 10.30
CA HIS A 287 -13.96 1.13 9.05
C HIS A 287 -12.73 1.78 8.37
N LEU A 288 -11.66 2.05 9.12
CA LEU A 288 -10.44 2.68 8.62
C LEU A 288 -9.71 1.76 7.63
N PHE A 289 -9.69 0.44 7.91
CA PHE A 289 -9.09 -0.56 7.02
C PHE A 289 -9.77 -0.55 5.64
N LEU A 290 -11.11 -0.52 5.62
CA LEU A 290 -11.87 -0.52 4.36
C LEU A 290 -11.63 0.76 3.57
N LYS A 291 -11.67 1.92 4.23
CA LYS A 291 -11.45 3.22 3.59
C LYS A 291 -10.05 3.33 2.99
N ARG A 292 -9.00 2.91 3.72
CA ARG A 292 -7.62 2.92 3.21
C ARG A 292 -7.43 1.94 2.07
N ALA A 293 -7.94 0.71 2.16
CA ALA A 293 -7.85 -0.28 1.10
C ALA A 293 -8.52 0.21 -0.20
N GLN A 294 -9.73 0.77 -0.12
CA GLN A 294 -10.43 1.33 -1.27
C GLN A 294 -9.67 2.47 -1.92
N LEU A 295 -9.10 3.39 -1.12
CA LEU A 295 -8.31 4.51 -1.62
C LEU A 295 -7.06 4.02 -2.37
N LEU A 296 -6.28 3.11 -1.78
CA LEU A 296 -5.07 2.59 -2.41
C LEU A 296 -5.38 1.81 -3.70
N ILE A 297 -6.44 1.01 -3.71
CA ILE A 297 -6.90 0.32 -4.92
C ILE A 297 -7.30 1.32 -6.02
N ALA A 298 -7.99 2.41 -5.67
CA ALA A 298 -8.36 3.45 -6.63
C ALA A 298 -7.12 4.17 -7.21
N ILE A 299 -6.15 4.53 -6.35
CA ILE A 299 -4.87 5.13 -6.76
C ILE A 299 -4.09 4.20 -7.71
N ALA A 300 -4.12 2.88 -7.47
CA ALA A 300 -3.45 1.87 -8.29
C ALA A 300 -4.19 1.52 -9.60
N GLY A 301 -5.33 2.15 -9.87
CA GLY A 301 -6.12 1.96 -11.11
C GLY A 301 -7.18 0.87 -11.05
N GLY A 302 -7.41 0.25 -9.88
CA GLY A 302 -8.48 -0.73 -9.65
C GLY A 302 -8.09 -2.19 -9.93
N LEU A 303 -8.79 -3.12 -9.30
CA LEU A 303 -8.53 -4.57 -9.44
C LEU A 303 -8.95 -5.12 -10.81
N GLU A 304 -9.97 -4.54 -11.43
CA GLU A 304 -10.42 -4.94 -12.77
C GLU A 304 -9.35 -4.68 -13.83
N ALA A 305 -8.69 -3.52 -13.76
CA ALA A 305 -7.58 -3.19 -14.66
C ALA A 305 -6.40 -4.18 -14.49
N ALA A 306 -6.08 -4.61 -13.27
CA ALA A 306 -5.05 -5.62 -13.02
C ALA A 306 -5.41 -6.96 -13.70
N SER A 307 -6.66 -7.41 -13.58
CA SER A 307 -7.14 -8.61 -14.28
C SER A 307 -6.98 -8.52 -15.79
N GLY A 308 -7.27 -7.35 -16.37
CA GLY A 308 -7.05 -7.06 -17.80
C GLY A 308 -5.58 -7.12 -18.20
N ARG A 309 -4.67 -6.57 -17.38
CA ARG A 309 -3.22 -6.63 -17.62
C ARG A 309 -2.69 -8.06 -17.56
N ILE A 310 -3.10 -8.86 -16.59
CA ILE A 310 -2.76 -10.28 -16.50
C ILE A 310 -3.17 -11.02 -17.79
N ALA A 311 -4.39 -10.80 -18.27
CA ALA A 311 -4.87 -11.40 -19.50
C ALA A 311 -4.03 -10.96 -20.72
N SER A 312 -3.62 -9.69 -20.79
CA SER A 312 -2.79 -9.13 -21.85
C SER A 312 -1.37 -9.72 -21.86
N ILE A 313 -0.74 -9.87 -20.68
CA ILE A 313 0.58 -10.50 -20.52
C ILE A 313 0.52 -11.95 -21.01
N ARG A 314 -0.49 -12.74 -20.61
CA ARG A 314 -0.65 -14.14 -21.03
C ARG A 314 -0.86 -14.29 -22.54
N GLN A 315 -1.42 -13.28 -23.22
CA GLN A 315 -1.61 -13.27 -24.68
C GLN A 315 -0.37 -12.79 -25.45
N GLY A 316 0.74 -12.50 -24.77
CA GLY A 316 1.96 -11.97 -25.39
C GLY A 316 1.82 -10.54 -25.95
N ARG A 317 0.78 -9.81 -25.56
CA ARG A 317 0.54 -8.42 -25.99
C ARG A 317 1.38 -7.40 -25.20
N VAL A 318 1.87 -7.80 -24.04
CA VAL A 318 2.82 -7.03 -23.23
C VAL A 318 4.04 -7.89 -23.05
N THR A 319 5.16 -7.54 -23.70
CA THR A 319 6.45 -8.19 -23.52
C THR A 319 7.28 -7.37 -22.56
N CYS A 320 7.88 -8.00 -21.54
CA CYS A 320 9.01 -7.43 -20.81
C CYS A 320 10.19 -7.25 -21.79
N ARG A 321 10.44 -6.06 -22.28
CA ARG A 321 11.70 -5.68 -22.93
C ARG A 321 12.32 -4.53 -22.17
#